data_8c7ca1435a66155909927c69c15b6dd4
#
_entry.id   8c7ca1435a66155909927c69c15b6dd4
#
_cell.length_a   1.000
_cell.length_b   1.000
_cell.length_c   1.000
_cell.angle_alpha   90.00
_cell.angle_beta   90.00
_cell.angle_gamma   90.00
#
_symmetry.space_group_name_H-M   'P 1'
#
loop_
_entity.id
_entity.type
_entity.pdbx_description
1 polymer ?
#
loop_
_entity_poly.entity_id
_entity_poly.type
_entity_poly.pdbx_seq_one_letter_code
_entity_poly.pdbx_strand_id
1 'polypeptide(L)'
;MLQIHNTTKQEIPEPSIERVLRLVMEMEGCRVESIVGVYCGNKMIQRINREFLDHDYPTDTITFPYSTGSDVDGEYYISLDVVKENAARFAVDVQQELLRVTIHSALHLIGYNDQTSEERTVMEEKEAFYLNRFAESTSSSSTNEE
;
A
#
# COMPACT_ATOMS: atom_id res chain seq x y z
N MET A 1 15.11 -4.43 -4.97
CA MET A 1 14.83 -5.35 -3.84
C MET A 1 13.52 -4.97 -3.17
N LEU A 2 12.68 -5.96 -2.93
CA LEU A 2 11.38 -5.75 -2.27
C LEU A 2 11.36 -6.53 -0.97
N GLN A 3 11.14 -5.83 0.16
CA GLN A 3 11.10 -6.45 1.48
C GLN A 3 9.79 -6.11 2.18
N ILE A 4 9.15 -7.13 2.73
CA ILE A 4 7.90 -6.98 3.48
C ILE A 4 8.17 -7.43 4.91
N HIS A 5 7.90 -6.55 5.87
CA HIS A 5 8.08 -6.84 7.29
C HIS A 5 6.75 -6.70 8.03
N ASN A 6 6.47 -7.65 8.89
CA ASN A 6 5.29 -7.63 9.75
C ASN A 6 5.75 -7.63 11.20
N THR A 7 5.54 -6.50 11.88
CA THR A 7 5.95 -6.35 13.29
C THR A 7 4.85 -6.80 14.26
N THR A 8 3.73 -7.30 13.76
CA THR A 8 2.59 -7.68 14.58
C THR A 8 2.48 -9.20 14.68
N LYS A 9 1.55 -9.66 15.53
CA LYS A 9 1.21 -11.08 15.61
C LYS A 9 0.09 -11.46 14.64
N GLN A 10 -0.44 -10.49 13.90
CA GLN A 10 -1.49 -10.71 12.92
C GLN A 10 -0.89 -11.23 11.63
N GLU A 11 -1.61 -12.11 10.95
CA GLU A 11 -1.16 -12.61 9.65
C GLU A 11 -1.49 -11.60 8.56
N ILE A 12 -0.59 -11.48 7.59
CA ILE A 12 -0.80 -10.65 6.40
C ILE A 12 -0.57 -11.51 5.15
N PRO A 13 -1.25 -11.18 4.04
CA PRO A 13 -1.08 -11.96 2.80
C PRO A 13 0.17 -11.50 2.03
N GLU A 14 1.35 -11.85 2.52
CA GLU A 14 2.61 -11.41 1.92
C GLU A 14 2.72 -11.70 0.43
N PRO A 15 2.35 -12.90 -0.08
CA PRO A 15 2.43 -13.14 -1.52
C PRO A 15 1.54 -12.21 -2.34
N SER A 16 0.35 -11.90 -1.85
CA SER A 16 -0.55 -10.96 -2.53
C SER A 16 -0.01 -9.55 -2.50
N ILE A 17 0.54 -9.14 -1.36
CA ILE A 17 1.18 -7.82 -1.21
C ILE A 17 2.31 -7.66 -2.22
N GLU A 18 3.20 -8.65 -2.29
CA GLU A 18 4.32 -8.60 -3.22
C GLU A 18 3.85 -8.53 -4.66
N ARG A 19 2.86 -9.35 -5.03
CA ARG A 19 2.35 -9.37 -6.40
C ARG A 19 1.68 -8.06 -6.79
N VAL A 20 0.90 -7.46 -5.88
CA VAL A 20 0.24 -6.18 -6.20
C VAL A 20 1.24 -5.04 -6.31
N LEU A 21 2.29 -5.04 -5.49
CA LEU A 21 3.36 -4.05 -5.60
C LEU A 21 4.08 -4.16 -6.94
N ARG A 22 4.40 -5.38 -7.37
CA ARG A 22 5.06 -5.60 -8.66
C ARG A 22 4.15 -5.23 -9.82
N LEU A 23 2.86 -5.51 -9.71
CA LEU A 23 1.88 -5.14 -10.72
C LEU A 23 1.82 -3.62 -10.92
N VAL A 24 1.73 -2.86 -9.80
CA VAL A 24 1.68 -1.40 -9.86
C VAL A 24 2.96 -0.86 -10.50
N MET A 25 4.12 -1.32 -10.05
CA MET A 25 5.40 -0.84 -10.56
C MET A 25 5.56 -1.14 -12.05
N GLU A 26 5.23 -2.36 -12.46
CA GLU A 26 5.32 -2.74 -13.87
C GLU A 26 4.40 -1.88 -14.74
N MET A 27 3.15 -1.73 -14.36
CA MET A 27 2.18 -0.97 -15.15
C MET A 27 2.45 0.53 -15.17
N GLU A 28 3.11 1.06 -14.13
CA GLU A 28 3.51 2.46 -14.10
C GLU A 28 4.87 2.71 -14.76
N GLY A 29 5.49 1.66 -15.31
CA GLY A 29 6.75 1.79 -15.99
C GLY A 29 7.95 2.01 -15.05
N CYS A 30 7.84 1.51 -13.81
CA CYS A 30 8.86 1.70 -12.80
C CYS A 30 9.60 0.41 -12.50
N ARG A 31 10.85 0.56 -12.05
CA ARG A 31 11.67 -0.55 -11.55
C ARG A 31 11.82 -0.43 -10.04
N VAL A 32 11.78 -1.55 -9.35
CA VAL A 32 12.00 -1.58 -7.91
C VAL A 32 13.51 -1.66 -7.66
N GLU A 33 14.08 -0.56 -7.18
CA GLU A 33 15.46 -0.56 -6.69
C GLU A 33 15.47 -1.10 -5.26
N SER A 34 14.71 -0.45 -4.37
CA SER A 34 14.55 -0.90 -2.99
C SER A 34 13.24 -0.37 -2.42
N ILE A 35 12.30 -1.27 -2.16
CA ILE A 35 11.07 -0.89 -1.46
C ILE A 35 10.98 -1.73 -0.20
N VAL A 36 10.83 -1.06 0.95
CA VAL A 36 10.63 -1.71 2.24
C VAL A 36 9.24 -1.36 2.72
N GLY A 37 8.39 -2.37 2.88
CA GLY A 37 7.04 -2.20 3.40
C GLY A 37 6.95 -2.79 4.80
N VAL A 38 6.50 -1.99 5.77
CA VAL A 38 6.38 -2.40 7.17
C VAL A 38 4.91 -2.34 7.57
N TYR A 39 4.39 -3.48 8.00
CA TYR A 39 3.02 -3.61 8.48
C TYR A 39 3.08 -3.67 10.00
N CYS A 40 2.49 -2.69 10.67
CA CYS A 40 2.67 -2.46 12.10
C CYS A 40 1.34 -2.12 12.78
N GLY A 41 1.36 -1.80 14.05
CA GLY A 41 0.20 -1.37 14.81
C GLY A 41 0.18 0.15 15.00
N ASN A 42 -0.87 0.64 15.65
CA ASN A 42 -1.08 2.07 15.87
C ASN A 42 0.04 2.72 16.66
N LYS A 43 0.59 2.03 17.65
CA LYS A 43 1.64 2.61 18.50
C LYS A 43 2.87 2.98 17.68
N MET A 44 3.29 2.08 16.81
CA MET A 44 4.46 2.32 15.98
C MET A 44 4.20 3.43 14.97
N ILE A 45 3.05 3.39 14.28
CA ILE A 45 2.77 4.39 13.26
C ILE A 45 2.56 5.78 13.86
N GLN A 46 1.96 5.86 15.05
CA GLN A 46 1.79 7.12 15.76
C GLN A 46 3.14 7.69 16.17
N ARG A 47 4.06 6.84 16.65
CA ARG A 47 5.42 7.26 17.00
C ARG A 47 6.15 7.81 15.79
N ILE A 48 6.09 7.13 14.65
CA ILE A 48 6.74 7.56 13.42
C ILE A 48 6.15 8.90 12.96
N ASN A 49 4.83 9.01 13.01
CA ASN A 49 4.12 10.23 12.61
C ASN A 49 4.54 11.42 13.48
N ARG A 50 4.66 11.20 14.79
CA ARG A 50 5.10 12.23 15.74
C ARG A 50 6.57 12.61 15.54
N GLU A 51 7.45 11.62 15.40
CA GLU A 51 8.91 11.86 15.32
C GLU A 51 9.33 12.48 13.98
N PHE A 52 8.70 12.10 12.89
CA PHE A 52 9.15 12.49 11.55
C PHE A 52 8.24 13.50 10.85
N LEU A 53 6.96 13.54 11.20
CA LEU A 53 5.99 14.41 10.54
C LEU A 53 5.36 15.46 11.46
N ASP A 54 5.76 15.46 12.73
CA ASP A 54 5.26 16.38 13.76
C ASP A 54 3.74 16.30 13.95
N HIS A 55 3.17 15.11 13.73
CA HIS A 55 1.77 14.83 13.98
C HIS A 55 1.68 13.77 15.09
N ASP A 56 0.68 13.86 15.96
CA ASP A 56 0.53 12.94 17.09
C ASP A 56 -0.80 12.20 17.01
N TYR A 57 -1.02 11.50 15.90
CA TYR A 57 -2.20 10.67 15.72
C TYR A 57 -1.85 9.48 14.81
N PRO A 58 -2.58 8.37 14.92
CA PRO A 58 -2.40 7.25 13.99
C PRO A 58 -2.99 7.56 12.63
N THR A 59 -2.39 7.00 11.59
CA THR A 59 -2.88 7.10 10.22
C THR A 59 -2.82 5.71 9.60
N ASP A 60 -3.44 5.51 8.43
CA ASP A 60 -3.39 4.21 7.75
C ASP A 60 -2.01 3.95 7.16
N THR A 61 -1.36 4.96 6.59
CA THR A 61 -0.04 4.76 5.99
C THR A 61 0.83 6.02 6.09
N ILE A 62 2.14 5.78 6.13
CA ILE A 62 3.17 6.82 6.04
C ILE A 62 4.18 6.36 5.00
N THR A 63 4.56 7.23 4.07
CA THR A 63 5.50 6.91 3.00
C THR A 63 6.70 7.83 3.02
N PHE A 64 7.88 7.26 2.74
CA PHE A 64 9.14 7.98 2.64
C PHE A 64 9.78 7.66 1.29
N PRO A 65 9.54 8.48 0.26
CA PRO A 65 10.21 8.29 -1.02
C PRO A 65 11.64 8.82 -0.95
N TYR A 66 12.59 8.01 -1.37
CA TYR A 66 14.02 8.38 -1.36
C TYR A 66 14.56 8.65 -2.76
N SER A 67 13.77 8.36 -3.79
CA SER A 67 14.17 8.60 -5.17
C SER A 67 13.09 9.36 -5.92
N THR A 68 13.48 9.97 -7.03
CA THR A 68 12.55 10.54 -8.00
C THR A 68 12.86 9.90 -9.34
N GLY A 69 11.85 9.46 -10.06
CA GLY A 69 12.05 8.81 -11.35
C GLY A 69 11.63 7.34 -11.33
N SER A 70 12.08 6.61 -12.35
CA SER A 70 11.58 5.25 -12.61
C SER A 70 12.24 4.15 -11.79
N ASP A 71 13.38 4.41 -11.16
CA ASP A 71 14.01 3.47 -10.24
C ASP A 71 13.55 3.84 -8.82
N VAL A 72 12.64 3.02 -8.27
CA VAL A 72 11.94 3.37 -7.03
C VAL A 72 12.69 2.89 -5.80
N ASP A 73 13.02 3.83 -4.94
CA ASP A 73 13.66 3.59 -3.65
C ASP A 73 12.85 4.31 -2.58
N GLY A 74 12.34 3.55 -1.62
CA GLY A 74 11.53 4.14 -0.56
C GLY A 74 11.06 3.14 0.46
N GLU A 75 10.38 3.67 1.47
CA GLU A 75 9.78 2.88 2.55
C GLU A 75 8.34 3.32 2.75
N TYR A 76 7.51 2.38 3.18
CA TYR A 76 6.17 2.73 3.65
C TYR A 76 5.83 1.92 4.91
N TYR A 77 4.96 2.50 5.74
CA TYR A 77 4.48 1.90 6.98
C TYR A 77 2.97 1.93 6.95
N ILE A 78 2.33 0.80 7.22
CA ILE A 78 0.87 0.66 7.21
C ILE A 78 0.42 0.16 8.58
N SER A 79 -0.57 0.84 9.17
CA SER A 79 -1.19 0.40 10.43
C SER A 79 -2.29 -0.61 10.15
N LEU A 80 -2.10 -1.84 10.60
CA LEU A 80 -3.11 -2.89 10.49
C LEU A 80 -4.35 -2.54 11.31
N ASP A 81 -4.20 -1.82 12.41
CA ASP A 81 -5.34 -1.40 13.24
C ASP A 81 -6.24 -0.43 12.48
N VAL A 82 -5.66 0.57 11.81
CA VAL A 82 -6.43 1.54 11.03
C VAL A 82 -7.04 0.87 9.80
N VAL A 83 -6.32 -0.07 9.16
CA VAL A 83 -6.85 -0.84 8.03
C VAL A 83 -8.12 -1.58 8.45
N LYS A 84 -8.12 -2.22 9.61
CA LYS A 84 -9.31 -2.93 10.12
C LYS A 84 -10.47 -1.99 10.41
N GLU A 85 -10.18 -0.83 11.00
CA GLU A 85 -11.20 0.18 11.29
C GLU A 85 -11.82 0.69 9.99
N ASN A 86 -11.00 0.97 8.98
CA ASN A 86 -11.48 1.44 7.68
C ASN A 86 -12.30 0.38 6.97
N ALA A 87 -11.87 -0.88 7.01
CA ALA A 87 -12.61 -1.99 6.41
C ALA A 87 -14.00 -2.10 7.01
N ALA A 88 -14.12 -2.00 8.34
CA ALA A 88 -15.40 -2.04 9.02
C ALA A 88 -16.26 -0.83 8.64
N ARG A 89 -15.66 0.36 8.61
CA ARG A 89 -16.39 1.59 8.28
C ARG A 89 -16.95 1.56 6.86
N PHE A 90 -16.21 1.04 5.90
CA PHE A 90 -16.61 1.00 4.50
C PHE A 90 -17.30 -0.31 4.10
N ALA A 91 -17.48 -1.23 5.05
CA ALA A 91 -18.11 -2.53 4.83
C ALA A 91 -17.41 -3.31 3.71
N VAL A 92 -16.09 -3.34 3.73
CA VAL A 92 -15.28 -4.12 2.79
C VAL A 92 -14.46 -5.15 3.55
N ASP A 93 -13.94 -6.15 2.84
CA ASP A 93 -13.07 -7.16 3.41
C ASP A 93 -11.74 -6.53 3.86
N VAL A 94 -11.23 -6.97 5.01
CA VAL A 94 -9.98 -6.46 5.59
C VAL A 94 -8.82 -6.65 4.61
N GLN A 95 -8.76 -7.80 3.95
CA GLN A 95 -7.69 -8.08 3.00
C GLN A 95 -7.76 -7.15 1.80
N GLN A 96 -8.95 -6.87 1.31
CA GLN A 96 -9.15 -5.92 0.21
C GLN A 96 -8.67 -4.52 0.61
N GLU A 97 -9.04 -4.07 1.82
CA GLU A 97 -8.61 -2.76 2.30
C GLU A 97 -7.09 -2.70 2.47
N LEU A 98 -6.50 -3.78 2.98
CA LEU A 98 -5.04 -3.87 3.12
C LEU A 98 -4.34 -3.71 1.76
N LEU A 99 -4.83 -4.38 0.74
CA LEU A 99 -4.27 -4.26 -0.60
C LEU A 99 -4.49 -2.86 -1.18
N ARG A 100 -5.65 -2.25 -0.92
CA ARG A 100 -5.93 -0.88 -1.37
C ARG A 100 -4.93 0.11 -0.76
N VAL A 101 -4.67 0.00 0.55
CA VAL A 101 -3.73 0.90 1.23
C VAL A 101 -2.30 0.63 0.75
N THR A 102 -1.96 -0.63 0.46
CA THR A 102 -0.67 -0.98 -0.13
C THR A 102 -0.49 -0.31 -1.49
N ILE A 103 -1.49 -0.38 -2.36
CA ILE A 103 -1.48 0.28 -3.67
C ILE A 103 -1.33 1.80 -3.49
N HIS A 104 -2.09 2.38 -2.59
CA HIS A 104 -2.04 3.80 -2.26
C HIS A 104 -0.62 4.22 -1.87
N SER A 105 0.01 3.43 -1.00
CA SER A 105 1.39 3.68 -0.56
C SER A 105 2.38 3.60 -1.72
N ALA A 106 2.23 2.59 -2.58
CA ALA A 106 3.08 2.43 -3.75
C ALA A 106 2.96 3.62 -4.70
N LEU A 107 1.74 4.11 -4.91
CA LEU A 107 1.50 5.26 -5.79
C LEU A 107 2.15 6.52 -5.23
N HIS A 108 2.10 6.73 -3.91
CA HIS A 108 2.81 7.84 -3.28
C HIS A 108 4.32 7.73 -3.51
N LEU A 109 4.88 6.53 -3.42
CA LEU A 109 6.33 6.33 -3.61
C LEU A 109 6.78 6.71 -5.01
N ILE A 110 5.91 6.61 -6.00
CA ILE A 110 6.27 6.94 -7.39
C ILE A 110 5.79 8.34 -7.80
N GLY A 111 5.29 9.13 -6.86
CA GLY A 111 5.06 10.56 -7.08
C GLY A 111 3.62 11.02 -7.15
N TYR A 112 2.64 10.13 -7.00
CA TYR A 112 1.24 10.54 -6.95
C TYR A 112 0.95 11.20 -5.61
N ASN A 113 0.22 12.31 -5.64
CA ASN A 113 -0.18 13.06 -4.45
C ASN A 113 -1.68 12.89 -4.20
N ASP A 114 -2.14 13.37 -3.03
CA ASP A 114 -3.56 13.33 -2.67
C ASP A 114 -3.97 14.58 -1.87
N GLN A 115 -3.29 15.70 -2.13
CA GLN A 115 -3.53 16.95 -1.41
C GLN A 115 -4.74 17.73 -1.96
N THR A 116 -4.96 17.71 -3.27
CA THR A 116 -6.08 18.37 -3.91
C THR A 116 -7.19 17.38 -4.21
N SER A 117 -8.41 17.88 -4.45
CA SER A 117 -9.51 16.99 -4.81
C SER A 117 -9.27 16.29 -6.14
N GLU A 118 -8.61 16.94 -7.09
CA GLU A 118 -8.25 16.34 -8.37
C GLU A 118 -7.24 15.21 -8.19
N GLU A 119 -6.23 15.44 -7.36
CA GLU A 119 -5.23 14.41 -7.04
C GLU A 119 -5.86 13.22 -6.34
N ARG A 120 -6.79 13.48 -5.40
CA ARG A 120 -7.49 12.40 -4.71
C ARG A 120 -8.34 11.56 -5.67
N THR A 121 -8.99 12.22 -6.63
CA THR A 121 -9.79 11.52 -7.64
C THR A 121 -8.91 10.59 -8.48
N VAL A 122 -7.77 11.07 -8.94
CA VAL A 122 -6.81 10.26 -9.71
C VAL A 122 -6.32 9.09 -8.87
N MET A 123 -5.98 9.35 -7.62
CA MET A 123 -5.50 8.32 -6.70
C MET A 123 -6.56 7.22 -6.52
N GLU A 124 -7.79 7.61 -6.25
CA GLU A 124 -8.90 6.66 -6.06
C GLU A 124 -9.17 5.83 -7.32
N GLU A 125 -9.11 6.45 -8.48
CA GLU A 125 -9.31 5.75 -9.75
C GLU A 125 -8.22 4.71 -9.97
N LYS A 126 -6.98 5.06 -9.68
CA LYS A 126 -5.87 4.12 -9.82
C LYS A 126 -5.92 3.00 -8.79
N GLU A 127 -6.30 3.30 -7.55
CA GLU A 127 -6.51 2.26 -6.54
C GLU A 127 -7.54 1.24 -7.01
N ALA A 128 -8.68 1.70 -7.50
CA ALA A 128 -9.73 0.83 -8.00
C ALA A 128 -9.26 0.04 -9.22
N PHE A 129 -8.54 0.68 -10.13
CA PHE A 129 -8.01 0.03 -11.32
C PHE A 129 -7.09 -1.15 -10.95
N TYR A 130 -6.14 -0.91 -10.04
CA TYR A 130 -5.17 -1.94 -9.66
C TYR A 130 -5.80 -3.05 -8.82
N LEU A 131 -6.76 -2.72 -7.96
CA LEU A 131 -7.50 -3.74 -7.22
C LEU A 131 -8.25 -4.67 -8.18
N ASN A 132 -8.93 -4.10 -9.17
CA ASN A 132 -9.66 -4.88 -10.16
C ASN A 132 -8.72 -5.71 -11.02
N ARG A 133 -7.61 -5.13 -11.45
CA ARG A 133 -6.62 -5.82 -12.26
C ARG A 133 -6.01 -7.00 -11.51
N PHE A 134 -5.70 -6.80 -10.23
CA PHE A 134 -5.16 -7.85 -9.38
C PHE A 134 -6.18 -8.97 -9.19
N ALA A 135 -7.45 -8.64 -8.95
CA ALA A 135 -8.52 -9.62 -8.78
C ALA A 135 -8.72 -10.44 -10.06
N GLU A 136 -8.70 -9.81 -11.23
CA GLU A 136 -8.81 -10.49 -12.52
C GLU A 136 -7.64 -11.46 -12.71
N SER A 137 -6.43 -11.03 -12.40
CA SER A 137 -5.23 -11.87 -12.53
C SER A 137 -5.34 -13.11 -11.64
N THR A 138 -5.80 -12.94 -10.40
CA THR A 138 -5.99 -14.05 -9.46
C THR A 138 -7.09 -14.99 -9.91
N SER A 139 -8.22 -14.45 -10.38
CA SER A 139 -9.34 -15.25 -10.89
C SER A 139 -8.93 -16.06 -12.12
N SER A 140 -8.19 -15.43 -13.05
CA SER A 140 -7.71 -16.12 -14.26
C SER A 140 -6.79 -17.29 -13.91
N SER A 141 -5.88 -17.09 -12.94
CA SER A 141 -5.02 -18.16 -12.45
C SER A 141 -5.81 -19.31 -11.85
N SER A 142 -6.81 -19.02 -11.02
CA SER A 142 -7.67 -20.03 -10.43
C SER A 142 -8.44 -20.81 -11.48
N THR A 143 -8.98 -20.13 -12.49
CA THR A 143 -9.73 -20.76 -13.57
C THR A 143 -8.85 -21.69 -14.38
N ASN A 144 -7.61 -21.30 -14.64
CA ASN A 144 -6.69 -22.09 -15.46
C ASN A 144 -6.23 -23.38 -14.76
N GLU A 145 -6.30 -23.45 -13.47
CA GLU A 145 -5.93 -24.63 -12.70
C GLU A 145 -6.98 -25.75 -12.79
N GLU A 146 -8.18 -25.41 -13.17
CA GLU A 146 -9.27 -26.37 -13.34
C GLU A 146 -9.17 -27.11 -14.67
#